data_3c6819d19a65494125d632fca2eab8d7
#
_entry.id   3c6819d19a65494125d632fca2eab8d7
#
_cell.length_a   1.000
_cell.length_b   1.000
_cell.length_c   1.000
_cell.angle_alpha   90.00
_cell.angle_beta   90.00
_cell.angle_gamma   90.00
#
_symmetry.space_group_name_H-M   'P 1'
#
loop_
_entity.id
_entity.type
_entity.pdbx_description
1 polymer ?
#
loop_
_entity_poly.entity_id
_entity_poly.type
_entity_poly.pdbx_seq_one_letter_code
_entity_poly.pdbx_strand_id
1 'polypeptide(L)'
;KVYTPMTLGELMEAQEGEGIQFKEAKNRFDFGEALRCCCALSNCGGGKLVFGISDKRPRQVVGSQAFEQPERTRKGLIDKLHIMVDFQVYEHEGKRVLVFEIAGRPVGLPVQADGVAWWYEGDSLIPMPETIRRRIYAEAGIDFSGTICVGATLDDLDPSAVDEFRNKWAEKSGNRRIMSLSQEQLLRDCEAVIDEDRITYAALALFGKRTALGKFLPQAEIVFEYRSSNASGPANQREEFRVGFFSCYNRLWELINLRNDKQHYQEGFFVYDIPTFNERVVREAILNAVSHRNYQMGGSVFIRQYQDRLVVESPGGFPNGITIENILDRQSPRNRRIAEILALCGLVERSGQGMNLMYEWSIKEAKQLPDFTGTDQDFVKLTLNGMVLDEKMLSLINRIGDERMESLTTGDFLVINAMYHAESIPQNLRQNLKRLENLGLVEHIGRNRYVLVRSLYAAVGKSGVHTRIVGLDRETNKELLLKHIRESGEYGTPFKELQQVLPGQSRNQLQVLMRELRQENRVYCKGKNRGAKWFANDFGSSTHN
;
A
#
# COMPACT_ATOMS: atom_id res chain seq x y z
N LYS A 1 10.92 -6.70 18.84
CA LYS A 1 10.08 -7.90 18.69
C LYS A 1 10.49 -8.86 19.79
N VAL A 2 9.56 -9.24 20.68
CA VAL A 2 9.74 -10.37 21.62
C VAL A 2 9.70 -11.61 20.71
N TYR A 3 10.85 -12.28 20.59
CA TYR A 3 10.93 -13.52 19.81
C TYR A 3 10.17 -14.61 20.57
N THR A 4 9.09 -15.10 19.99
CA THR A 4 8.41 -16.30 20.47
C THR A 4 9.34 -17.50 20.19
N PRO A 5 9.69 -18.33 21.19
CA PRO A 5 10.51 -19.50 20.96
C PRO A 5 9.79 -20.44 19.97
N MET A 6 10.48 -20.79 18.89
CA MET A 6 9.95 -21.77 17.92
C MET A 6 10.09 -23.17 18.51
N THR A 7 9.09 -23.98 18.29
CA THR A 7 9.18 -25.42 18.60
C THR A 7 10.12 -26.15 17.64
N LEU A 8 10.63 -27.30 18.02
CA LEU A 8 11.49 -28.10 17.13
C LEU A 8 10.77 -28.48 15.82
N GLY A 9 9.45 -28.73 15.88
CA GLY A 9 8.63 -29.02 14.70
C GLY A 9 8.61 -27.82 13.72
N GLU A 10 8.40 -26.62 14.23
CA GLU A 10 8.41 -25.40 13.41
C GLU A 10 9.79 -25.13 12.77
N LEU A 11 10.88 -25.43 13.51
CA LEU A 11 12.24 -25.35 12.95
C LEU A 11 12.44 -26.34 11.79
N MET A 12 11.91 -27.56 11.91
CA MET A 12 12.02 -28.59 10.86
C MET A 12 11.28 -28.19 9.58
N GLU A 13 10.19 -27.45 9.71
CA GLU A 13 9.37 -26.99 8.57
C GLU A 13 9.84 -25.64 7.99
N ALA A 14 10.63 -24.86 8.72
CA ALA A 14 11.06 -23.54 8.31
C ALA A 14 11.86 -23.57 7.00
N GLN A 15 11.67 -22.56 6.17
CA GLN A 15 12.44 -22.40 4.93
C GLN A 15 13.76 -21.69 5.23
N GLU A 16 14.88 -22.23 4.75
CA GLU A 16 16.19 -21.57 4.83
C GLU A 16 16.20 -20.29 4.01
N GLY A 17 16.87 -19.26 4.49
CA GLY A 17 16.93 -17.95 3.85
C GLY A 17 17.52 -16.89 4.77
N GLU A 18 17.26 -15.62 4.49
CA GLU A 18 17.81 -14.47 5.21
C GLU A 18 17.51 -14.41 6.72
N GLY A 19 16.46 -15.12 7.17
CA GLY A 19 16.03 -15.11 8.57
C GLY A 19 16.36 -16.38 9.36
N ILE A 20 16.79 -17.47 8.71
CA ILE A 20 17.14 -18.73 9.39
C ILE A 20 18.15 -19.51 8.55
N GLN A 21 19.18 -20.03 9.23
CA GLN A 21 20.23 -20.81 8.61
C GLN A 21 20.45 -22.11 9.37
N PHE A 22 20.66 -23.21 8.65
CA PHE A 22 20.88 -24.55 9.19
C PHE A 22 22.30 -25.00 8.95
N LYS A 23 22.92 -25.64 9.95
CA LYS A 23 24.24 -26.25 9.86
C LYS A 23 24.21 -27.60 10.56
N GLU A 24 24.58 -28.68 9.85
CA GLU A 24 24.65 -30.00 10.48
C GLU A 24 25.64 -30.01 11.64
N ALA A 25 26.86 -29.58 11.41
CA ALA A 25 27.93 -29.38 12.43
C ALA A 25 28.01 -30.51 13.47
N LYS A 26 28.00 -31.78 13.03
CA LYS A 26 27.90 -32.96 13.90
C LYS A 26 28.95 -32.97 15.00
N ASN A 27 30.21 -32.64 14.68
CA ASN A 27 31.31 -32.69 15.63
C ASN A 27 31.76 -31.30 16.11
N ARG A 28 32.02 -30.38 15.19
CA ARG A 28 32.51 -29.02 15.47
C ARG A 28 32.05 -28.05 14.39
N PHE A 29 32.08 -26.76 14.72
CA PHE A 29 31.88 -25.67 13.75
C PHE A 29 32.88 -24.55 14.10
N ASP A 30 33.40 -23.88 13.06
CA ASP A 30 34.36 -22.80 13.25
C ASP A 30 33.69 -21.55 13.84
N PHE A 31 34.29 -20.94 14.85
CA PHE A 31 33.72 -19.75 15.49
C PHE A 31 33.71 -18.53 14.56
N GLY A 32 34.77 -18.37 13.74
CA GLY A 32 34.80 -17.26 12.76
C GLY A 32 33.71 -17.39 11.68
N GLU A 33 33.40 -18.64 11.27
CA GLU A 33 32.28 -18.88 10.36
C GLU A 33 30.94 -18.58 11.06
N ALA A 34 30.74 -19.02 12.28
CA ALA A 34 29.56 -18.68 13.07
C ALA A 34 29.39 -17.17 13.24
N LEU A 35 30.51 -16.46 13.49
CA LEU A 35 30.53 -15.02 13.63
C LEU A 35 30.06 -14.32 12.36
N ARG A 36 30.53 -14.77 11.18
CA ARG A 36 30.11 -14.24 9.88
C ARG A 36 28.63 -14.52 9.60
N CYS A 37 28.16 -15.73 9.91
CA CYS A 37 26.73 -16.09 9.78
C CYS A 37 25.86 -15.21 10.67
N CYS A 38 26.21 -15.02 11.93
CA CYS A 38 25.47 -14.16 12.86
C CYS A 38 25.50 -12.69 12.42
N CYS A 39 26.64 -12.21 11.91
CA CYS A 39 26.76 -10.88 11.32
C CYS A 39 25.78 -10.67 10.16
N ALA A 40 25.72 -11.62 9.21
CA ALA A 40 24.82 -11.56 8.07
C ALA A 40 23.35 -11.64 8.49
N LEU A 41 22.97 -12.56 9.38
CA LEU A 41 21.62 -12.64 9.93
C LEU A 41 21.20 -11.33 10.61
N SER A 42 22.08 -10.73 11.41
CA SER A 42 21.81 -9.44 12.04
C SER A 42 21.57 -8.33 11.00
N ASN A 43 22.38 -8.27 9.95
CA ASN A 43 22.24 -7.29 8.87
C ASN A 43 20.96 -7.49 8.06
N CYS A 44 20.46 -8.70 7.92
CA CYS A 44 19.18 -9.04 7.27
C CYS A 44 17.96 -8.80 8.18
N GLY A 45 18.14 -8.24 9.38
CA GLY A 45 17.04 -7.90 10.29
C GLY A 45 16.91 -8.82 11.52
N GLY A 46 17.86 -9.70 11.74
CA GLY A 46 17.90 -10.70 12.78
C GLY A 46 17.42 -12.07 12.31
N GLY A 47 17.66 -13.11 13.10
CA GLY A 47 17.29 -14.47 12.71
C GLY A 47 17.82 -15.55 13.63
N LYS A 48 17.84 -16.78 13.12
CA LYS A 48 18.26 -17.98 13.86
C LYS A 48 19.36 -18.72 13.11
N LEU A 49 20.41 -19.09 13.84
CA LEU A 49 21.46 -20.00 13.37
C LEU A 49 21.32 -21.33 14.09
N VAL A 50 20.96 -22.37 13.36
CA VAL A 50 20.55 -23.68 13.88
C VAL A 50 21.65 -24.71 13.61
N PHE A 51 22.09 -25.43 14.65
CA PHE A 51 23.06 -26.51 14.59
C PHE A 51 22.43 -27.84 14.96
N GLY A 52 22.71 -28.88 14.17
CA GLY A 52 22.24 -30.24 14.42
C GLY A 52 20.98 -30.63 13.66
N ILE A 53 20.57 -29.82 12.71
CA ILE A 53 19.52 -30.14 11.73
C ILE A 53 20.13 -30.09 10.33
N SER A 54 19.73 -31.01 9.44
CA SER A 54 20.21 -31.04 8.04
C SER A 54 19.67 -29.87 7.24
N ASP A 55 20.47 -29.29 6.34
CA ASP A 55 20.08 -28.17 5.45
C ASP A 55 19.08 -28.61 4.39
N LYS A 56 19.19 -29.87 3.88
CA LYS A 56 18.34 -30.38 2.80
C LYS A 56 17.03 -30.94 3.32
N ARG A 57 15.94 -30.72 2.56
CA ARG A 57 14.62 -31.30 2.83
C ARG A 57 14.51 -32.73 2.26
N PRO A 58 13.82 -33.66 2.94
CA PRO A 58 13.22 -33.52 4.27
C PRO A 58 14.30 -33.40 5.35
N ARG A 59 14.16 -32.38 6.24
CA ARG A 59 15.12 -32.14 7.30
C ARG A 59 15.10 -33.25 8.34
N GLN A 60 16.27 -33.55 8.85
CA GLN A 60 16.46 -34.57 9.89
C GLN A 60 17.26 -33.99 11.04
N VAL A 61 16.93 -34.36 12.25
CA VAL A 61 17.74 -34.06 13.43
C VAL A 61 18.95 -34.98 13.42
N VAL A 62 20.12 -34.43 13.09
CA VAL A 62 21.40 -35.18 13.03
C VAL A 62 22.17 -35.06 14.34
N GLY A 63 21.88 -34.02 15.13
CA GLY A 63 22.58 -33.69 16.36
C GLY A 63 23.88 -32.94 16.13
N SER A 64 24.28 -32.10 17.08
CA SER A 64 25.53 -31.32 17.04
C SER A 64 26.25 -31.29 18.36
N GLN A 65 27.58 -31.48 18.32
CA GLN A 65 28.52 -31.26 19.44
C GLN A 65 29.21 -29.89 19.34
N ALA A 66 28.91 -29.13 18.28
CA ALA A 66 29.45 -27.78 18.13
C ALA A 66 29.08 -26.90 19.33
N PHE A 67 30.01 -26.08 19.77
CA PHE A 67 29.80 -25.14 20.87
C PHE A 67 29.21 -25.78 22.12
N GLU A 68 29.95 -26.74 22.70
CA GLU A 68 29.59 -27.46 23.94
C GLU A 68 29.26 -26.53 25.10
N GLN A 69 29.88 -25.34 25.14
CA GLN A 69 29.62 -24.27 26.10
C GLN A 69 28.91 -23.09 25.39
N PRO A 70 27.61 -23.18 25.16
CA PRO A 70 26.88 -22.16 24.37
C PRO A 70 26.89 -20.78 25.03
N GLU A 71 26.96 -20.69 26.39
CA GLU A 71 27.07 -19.42 27.11
C GLU A 71 28.36 -18.68 26.75
N ARG A 72 29.49 -19.42 26.68
CA ARG A 72 30.78 -18.84 26.30
C ARG A 72 30.79 -18.38 24.87
N THR A 73 30.18 -19.17 23.97
CA THR A 73 30.06 -18.82 22.56
C THR A 73 29.17 -17.59 22.39
N ARG A 74 28.02 -17.55 23.07
CA ARG A 74 27.13 -16.39 23.09
C ARG A 74 27.86 -15.11 23.50
N LYS A 75 28.60 -15.19 24.61
CA LYS A 75 29.41 -14.05 25.08
C LYS A 75 30.41 -13.60 24.03
N GLY A 76 31.15 -14.52 23.41
CA GLY A 76 32.09 -14.21 22.34
C GLY A 76 31.43 -13.57 21.10
N LEU A 77 30.23 -14.00 20.71
CA LEU A 77 29.45 -13.39 19.63
C LEU A 77 29.01 -11.97 19.99
N ILE A 78 28.49 -11.74 21.21
CA ILE A 78 28.08 -10.41 21.68
C ILE A 78 29.31 -9.47 21.75
N ASP A 79 30.42 -9.91 22.29
CA ASP A 79 31.64 -9.11 22.44
C ASP A 79 32.24 -8.69 21.07
N LYS A 80 32.07 -9.52 20.04
CA LYS A 80 32.60 -9.25 18.68
C LYS A 80 31.64 -8.47 17.79
N LEU A 81 30.35 -8.73 17.90
CA LEU A 81 29.34 -8.13 16.99
C LEU A 81 28.63 -6.94 17.62
N HIS A 82 28.72 -6.77 18.95
CA HIS A 82 28.01 -5.73 19.71
C HIS A 82 26.48 -5.72 19.50
N ILE A 83 25.90 -6.92 19.32
CA ILE A 83 24.47 -7.14 19.20
C ILE A 83 23.99 -8.15 20.24
N MET A 84 22.70 -8.13 20.52
CA MET A 84 22.09 -9.15 21.39
C MET A 84 22.03 -10.49 20.67
N VAL A 85 22.54 -11.51 21.35
CA VAL A 85 22.46 -12.91 20.94
C VAL A 85 21.94 -13.71 22.10
N ASP A 86 20.95 -14.55 21.86
CA ASP A 86 20.47 -15.53 22.82
C ASP A 86 20.64 -16.95 22.28
N PHE A 87 20.39 -17.98 23.08
CA PHE A 87 20.44 -19.34 22.57
C PHE A 87 19.41 -20.24 23.26
N GLN A 88 19.03 -21.30 22.54
CA GLN A 88 18.19 -22.38 23.05
C GLN A 88 18.81 -23.72 22.68
N VAL A 89 18.67 -24.70 23.58
CA VAL A 89 19.10 -26.07 23.33
C VAL A 89 17.88 -26.99 23.38
N TYR A 90 17.70 -27.73 22.32
CA TYR A 90 16.67 -28.77 22.22
C TYR A 90 17.34 -30.15 22.25
N GLU A 91 16.62 -31.13 22.76
CA GLU A 91 17.02 -32.53 22.73
C GLU A 91 15.92 -33.37 22.07
N HIS A 92 16.30 -34.15 21.09
CA HIS A 92 15.37 -35.02 20.36
C HIS A 92 16.04 -36.37 20.10
N GLU A 93 15.48 -37.44 20.66
CA GLU A 93 16.01 -38.79 20.56
C GLU A 93 17.50 -38.89 20.95
N GLY A 94 17.89 -38.21 22.01
CA GLY A 94 19.29 -38.16 22.47
C GLY A 94 20.22 -37.34 21.59
N LYS A 95 19.72 -36.58 20.64
CA LYS A 95 20.45 -35.70 19.74
C LYS A 95 20.24 -34.23 20.13
N ARG A 96 21.32 -33.50 20.34
CA ARG A 96 21.32 -32.09 20.72
C ARG A 96 21.15 -31.21 19.49
N VAL A 97 20.21 -30.24 19.53
CA VAL A 97 20.07 -29.14 18.58
C VAL A 97 20.32 -27.83 19.31
N LEU A 98 21.26 -27.03 18.83
CA LEU A 98 21.58 -25.71 19.36
C LEU A 98 21.08 -24.63 18.40
N VAL A 99 20.36 -23.65 18.92
CA VAL A 99 19.85 -22.51 18.16
C VAL A 99 20.38 -21.23 18.78
N PHE A 100 21.12 -20.43 18.02
CA PHE A 100 21.39 -19.05 18.39
C PHE A 100 20.33 -18.14 17.79
N GLU A 101 19.79 -17.26 18.60
CA GLU A 101 18.84 -16.20 18.21
C GLU A 101 19.57 -14.87 18.13
N ILE A 102 19.62 -14.30 16.95
CA ILE A 102 20.40 -13.12 16.63
C ILE A 102 19.46 -11.92 16.47
N ALA A 103 19.68 -10.86 17.24
CA ALA A 103 18.95 -9.61 17.08
C ALA A 103 19.31 -8.92 15.76
N GLY A 104 18.34 -8.20 15.21
CA GLY A 104 18.59 -7.31 14.06
C GLY A 104 19.59 -6.21 14.41
N ARG A 105 20.34 -5.77 13.42
CA ARG A 105 21.29 -4.66 13.53
C ARG A 105 20.64 -3.37 14.04
N PRO A 106 21.40 -2.45 14.62
CA PRO A 106 20.94 -1.10 14.89
C PRO A 106 20.52 -0.38 13.59
N VAL A 107 19.52 0.50 13.69
CA VAL A 107 19.07 1.30 12.56
C VAL A 107 20.21 2.18 12.05
N GLY A 108 20.46 2.15 10.77
CA GLY A 108 21.49 2.97 10.12
C GLY A 108 22.93 2.50 10.29
N LEU A 109 23.17 1.38 10.98
CA LEU A 109 24.52 0.85 11.21
C LEU A 109 24.60 -0.62 10.79
N PRO A 110 25.43 -0.96 9.78
CA PRO A 110 25.72 -2.35 9.47
C PRO A 110 26.63 -2.95 10.56
N VAL A 111 26.31 -4.18 10.97
CA VAL A 111 27.17 -4.99 11.82
C VAL A 111 28.32 -5.53 10.99
N GLN A 112 29.51 -5.60 11.59
CA GLN A 112 30.72 -6.12 10.95
C GLN A 112 31.33 -7.25 11.77
N ALA A 113 31.85 -8.24 11.09
CA ALA A 113 32.67 -9.30 11.63
C ALA A 113 34.06 -9.17 11.02
N ASP A 114 35.06 -8.96 11.87
CA ASP A 114 36.48 -8.78 11.48
C ASP A 114 36.66 -7.71 10.38
N GLY A 115 35.94 -6.57 10.50
CA GLY A 115 36.02 -5.42 9.60
C GLY A 115 35.21 -5.57 8.31
N VAL A 116 34.52 -6.69 8.10
CA VAL A 116 33.66 -6.92 6.92
C VAL A 116 32.20 -7.02 7.33
N ALA A 117 31.34 -6.26 6.69
CA ALA A 117 29.90 -6.46 6.79
C ALA A 117 29.49 -7.62 5.89
N TRP A 118 28.79 -8.59 6.46
CA TRP A 118 28.30 -9.78 5.74
C TRP A 118 26.79 -9.68 5.51
N TRP A 119 26.34 -10.33 4.43
CA TRP A 119 24.95 -10.34 3.99
C TRP A 119 24.56 -11.74 3.50
N TYR A 120 23.28 -12.10 3.64
CA TYR A 120 22.74 -13.27 2.96
C TYR A 120 21.99 -12.85 1.70
N GLU A 121 22.33 -13.47 0.57
CA GLU A 121 21.56 -13.42 -0.66
C GLU A 121 20.96 -14.82 -0.89
N GLY A 122 19.70 -14.97 -0.44
CA GLY A 122 19.10 -16.29 -0.31
C GLY A 122 19.78 -17.11 0.80
N ASP A 123 20.44 -18.21 0.44
CA ASP A 123 21.22 -19.09 1.32
C ASP A 123 22.74 -18.82 1.28
N SER A 124 23.18 -17.94 0.39
CA SER A 124 24.60 -17.66 0.14
C SER A 124 25.11 -16.53 1.03
N LEU A 125 26.19 -16.81 1.78
CA LEU A 125 26.89 -15.83 2.61
C LEU A 125 27.88 -15.04 1.76
N ILE A 126 27.65 -13.74 1.58
CA ILE A 126 28.47 -12.85 0.77
C ILE A 126 28.90 -11.60 1.54
N PRO A 127 29.99 -10.93 1.19
CA PRO A 127 30.24 -9.57 1.65
C PRO A 127 29.07 -8.66 1.22
N MET A 128 28.64 -7.79 2.15
CA MET A 128 27.49 -6.92 1.91
C MET A 128 27.72 -6.04 0.67
N PRO A 129 26.80 -6.08 -0.33
CA PRO A 129 26.85 -5.19 -1.49
C PRO A 129 26.84 -3.72 -1.08
N GLU A 130 27.56 -2.88 -1.80
CA GLU A 130 27.67 -1.45 -1.49
C GLU A 130 26.30 -0.74 -1.57
N THR A 131 25.42 -1.18 -2.44
CA THR A 131 24.03 -0.69 -2.56
C THR A 131 23.24 -0.91 -1.26
N ILE A 132 23.36 -2.10 -0.66
CA ILE A 132 22.73 -2.44 0.62
C ILE A 132 23.35 -1.61 1.73
N ARG A 133 24.68 -1.47 1.76
CA ARG A 133 25.38 -0.67 2.77
C ARG A 133 24.93 0.78 2.77
N ARG A 134 24.83 1.40 1.60
CA ARG A 134 24.30 2.78 1.44
C ARG A 134 22.87 2.90 1.93
N ARG A 135 22.01 1.91 1.63
CA ARG A 135 20.65 1.87 2.11
C ARG A 135 20.59 1.82 3.64
N ILE A 136 21.43 1.00 4.27
CA ILE A 136 21.51 0.89 5.74
C ILE A 136 21.93 2.24 6.36
N TYR A 137 22.97 2.90 5.84
CA TYR A 137 23.37 4.21 6.34
C TYR A 137 22.27 5.27 6.16
N ALA A 138 21.51 5.20 5.08
CA ALA A 138 20.36 6.09 4.87
C ALA A 138 19.21 5.87 5.87
N GLU A 139 19.15 4.70 6.53
CA GLU A 139 18.16 4.43 7.59
C GLU A 139 18.41 5.21 8.89
N ALA A 140 19.61 5.73 9.09
CA ALA A 140 19.98 6.45 10.33
C ALA A 140 19.16 7.72 10.57
N GLY A 141 18.24 8.03 9.65
CA GLY A 141 17.25 9.08 9.88
C GLY A 141 17.85 10.49 9.98
N ILE A 142 19.06 10.72 9.49
CA ILE A 142 19.57 12.07 9.31
C ILE A 142 18.75 12.66 8.17
N ASP A 143 17.81 13.51 8.55
CA ASP A 143 17.09 14.33 7.58
C ASP A 143 18.10 15.23 6.84
N PHE A 144 18.51 14.78 5.65
CA PHE A 144 19.43 15.54 4.82
C PHE A 144 18.93 16.96 4.60
N SER A 145 17.62 17.14 4.42
CA SER A 145 17.04 18.47 4.19
C SER A 145 17.20 19.42 5.38
N GLY A 146 17.25 18.90 6.60
CA GLY A 146 17.49 19.67 7.82
C GLY A 146 18.97 19.98 8.09
N THR A 147 19.91 19.41 7.32
CA THR A 147 21.33 19.68 7.51
C THR A 147 21.73 21.03 6.89
N ILE A 148 22.77 21.64 7.46
CA ILE A 148 23.29 22.94 7.00
C ILE A 148 24.02 22.77 5.68
N CYS A 149 23.71 23.66 4.72
CA CYS A 149 24.44 23.78 3.48
C CYS A 149 25.66 24.73 3.69
N VAL A 150 26.84 24.15 3.80
CA VAL A 150 28.08 24.91 4.05
C VAL A 150 28.37 25.84 2.87
N GLY A 151 28.58 27.12 3.18
CA GLY A 151 28.93 28.14 2.22
C GLY A 151 27.75 28.79 1.48
N ALA A 152 26.52 28.37 1.76
CA ALA A 152 25.31 29.04 1.30
C ALA A 152 24.85 30.07 2.34
N THR A 153 24.26 31.16 1.87
CA THR A 153 23.85 32.33 2.66
C THR A 153 22.40 32.73 2.35
N LEU A 154 21.83 33.65 3.10
CA LEU A 154 20.50 34.22 2.84
C LEU A 154 20.38 34.84 1.43
N ASP A 155 21.46 35.37 0.90
CA ASP A 155 21.51 35.94 -0.46
C ASP A 155 21.30 34.88 -1.56
N ASP A 156 21.47 33.61 -1.25
CA ASP A 156 21.22 32.47 -2.15
C ASP A 156 19.74 32.12 -2.28
N LEU A 157 18.89 32.72 -1.43
CA LEU A 157 17.43 32.49 -1.45
C LEU A 157 16.73 33.58 -2.29
N ASP A 158 15.64 33.16 -2.96
CA ASP A 158 14.78 34.06 -3.74
C ASP A 158 13.74 34.73 -2.83
N PRO A 159 13.80 36.08 -2.67
CA PRO A 159 12.84 36.80 -1.84
C PRO A 159 11.37 36.54 -2.24
N SER A 160 11.10 36.39 -3.55
CA SER A 160 9.74 36.16 -4.06
C SER A 160 9.20 34.80 -3.64
N ALA A 161 10.06 33.77 -3.61
CA ALA A 161 9.70 32.43 -3.11
C ALA A 161 9.42 32.45 -1.60
N VAL A 162 10.19 33.24 -0.83
CA VAL A 162 9.96 33.40 0.61
C VAL A 162 8.65 34.15 0.87
N ASP A 163 8.33 35.17 0.05
CA ASP A 163 7.07 35.90 0.17
C ASP A 163 5.84 35.04 -0.21
N GLU A 164 5.96 34.18 -1.22
CA GLU A 164 4.90 33.20 -1.55
C GLU A 164 4.64 32.24 -0.36
N PHE A 165 5.70 31.75 0.27
CA PHE A 165 5.61 30.95 1.49
C PHE A 165 4.94 31.72 2.63
N ARG A 166 5.34 32.98 2.87
CA ARG A 166 4.77 33.87 3.89
C ARG A 166 3.26 34.01 3.73
N ASN A 167 2.81 34.31 2.49
CA ASN A 167 1.40 34.48 2.18
C ASN A 167 0.58 33.22 2.49
N LYS A 168 1.06 32.07 2.02
CA LYS A 168 0.40 30.77 2.27
C LYS A 168 0.37 30.40 3.76
N TRP A 169 1.46 30.65 4.48
CA TRP A 169 1.50 30.39 5.92
C TRP A 169 0.55 31.30 6.70
N ALA A 170 0.53 32.60 6.38
CA ALA A 170 -0.39 33.53 7.01
C ALA A 170 -1.86 33.18 6.73
N GLU A 171 -2.19 32.80 5.51
CA GLU A 171 -3.51 32.34 5.10
C GLU A 171 -3.93 31.07 5.87
N LYS A 172 -3.09 30.04 5.87
CA LYS A 172 -3.39 28.75 6.54
C LYS A 172 -3.55 28.90 8.05
N SER A 173 -2.69 29.70 8.69
CA SER A 173 -2.70 29.87 10.15
C SER A 173 -3.72 30.90 10.65
N GLY A 174 -4.23 31.75 9.77
CA GLY A 174 -5.04 32.92 10.15
C GLY A 174 -4.24 33.99 10.94
N ASN A 175 -2.92 33.84 11.07
CA ASN A 175 -2.06 34.71 11.86
C ASN A 175 -1.46 35.83 11.02
N ARG A 176 -2.07 37.01 11.06
CA ARG A 176 -1.60 38.20 10.32
C ARG A 176 -0.22 38.70 10.75
N ARG A 177 0.29 38.33 11.93
CA ARG A 177 1.63 38.74 12.39
C ARG A 177 2.74 38.17 11.48
N ILE A 178 2.49 37.04 10.84
CA ILE A 178 3.44 36.41 9.90
C ILE A 178 3.79 37.40 8.76
N MET A 179 2.83 38.22 8.32
CA MET A 179 3.03 39.20 7.26
C MET A 179 4.01 40.31 7.64
N SER A 180 4.18 40.58 8.95
CA SER A 180 5.09 41.65 9.45
C SER A 180 6.48 41.14 9.84
N LEU A 181 6.74 39.83 9.78
CA LEU A 181 8.05 39.25 10.09
C LEU A 181 9.08 39.65 9.03
N SER A 182 10.33 39.88 9.42
CA SER A 182 11.44 39.92 8.45
C SER A 182 11.61 38.58 7.76
N GLN A 183 12.27 38.55 6.60
CA GLN A 183 12.55 37.25 5.93
C GLN A 183 13.42 36.33 6.80
N GLU A 184 14.43 36.90 7.47
CA GLU A 184 15.27 36.14 8.39
C GLU A 184 14.48 35.52 9.53
N GLN A 185 13.61 36.30 10.18
CA GLN A 185 12.79 35.79 11.29
C GLN A 185 11.82 34.73 10.81
N LEU A 186 11.17 34.94 9.65
CA LEU A 186 10.28 33.96 9.05
C LEU A 186 10.97 32.61 8.78
N LEU A 187 12.18 32.66 8.22
CA LEU A 187 12.99 31.50 7.89
C LEU A 187 13.54 30.79 9.14
N ARG A 188 13.85 31.57 10.20
CA ARG A 188 14.19 30.97 11.52
C ARG A 188 13.01 30.30 12.19
N ASP A 189 11.84 30.93 12.17
CA ASP A 189 10.62 30.39 12.78
C ASP A 189 10.18 29.05 12.14
N CYS A 190 10.47 28.85 10.86
CA CYS A 190 10.25 27.56 10.17
C CYS A 190 11.48 26.64 10.15
N GLU A 191 12.56 27.03 10.86
CA GLU A 191 13.83 26.30 10.95
C GLU A 191 14.49 26.00 9.58
N ALA A 192 14.20 26.80 8.56
CA ALA A 192 14.92 26.82 7.29
C ALA A 192 16.32 27.45 7.46
N VAL A 193 16.47 28.36 8.42
CA VAL A 193 17.71 28.97 8.89
C VAL A 193 17.95 28.54 10.34
N ILE A 194 19.16 28.12 10.63
CA ILE A 194 19.59 27.63 11.95
C ILE A 194 20.82 28.46 12.33
N ASP A 195 21.13 28.62 13.61
CA ASP A 195 22.30 29.25 14.17
C ASP A 195 22.98 30.30 13.26
N GLU A 196 23.19 31.49 13.69
CA GLU A 196 23.99 32.55 12.99
C GLU A 196 23.77 32.63 11.45
N ASP A 197 22.52 32.53 10.99
CA ASP A 197 22.09 32.64 9.57
C ASP A 197 22.59 31.53 8.63
N ARG A 198 22.88 30.34 9.17
CA ARG A 198 23.21 29.18 8.35
C ARG A 198 21.95 28.55 7.76
N ILE A 199 21.92 28.48 6.43
CA ILE A 199 20.76 27.92 5.72
C ILE A 199 20.85 26.40 5.58
N THR A 200 19.70 25.76 5.64
CA THR A 200 19.57 24.32 5.45
C THR A 200 19.40 23.96 3.97
N TYR A 201 19.61 22.69 3.61
CA TYR A 201 19.26 22.20 2.28
C TYR A 201 17.76 22.32 1.99
N ALA A 202 16.89 22.28 3.02
CA ALA A 202 15.46 22.57 2.85
C ALA A 202 15.21 23.99 2.38
N ALA A 203 15.93 24.97 2.95
CA ALA A 203 15.82 26.35 2.50
C ALA A 203 16.19 26.50 1.03
N LEU A 204 17.28 25.86 0.59
CA LEU A 204 17.68 25.88 -0.82
C LEU A 204 16.65 25.17 -1.72
N ALA A 205 16.21 23.97 -1.35
CA ALA A 205 15.24 23.22 -2.15
C ALA A 205 13.91 23.95 -2.31
N LEU A 206 13.49 24.72 -1.30
CA LEU A 206 12.21 25.43 -1.30
C LEU A 206 12.28 26.85 -1.83
N PHE A 207 13.38 27.57 -1.56
CA PHE A 207 13.50 29.01 -1.82
C PHE A 207 14.74 29.41 -2.63
N GLY A 208 15.60 28.46 -3.00
CA GLY A 208 16.90 28.74 -3.61
C GLY A 208 16.80 29.43 -4.99
N LYS A 209 17.67 30.42 -5.24
CA LYS A 209 17.87 30.98 -6.56
C LYS A 209 18.50 29.96 -7.52
N ARG A 210 18.31 30.13 -8.82
CA ARG A 210 18.86 29.23 -9.85
C ARG A 210 20.38 29.06 -9.72
N THR A 211 21.11 30.10 -9.45
CA THR A 211 22.57 30.10 -9.27
C THR A 211 22.98 29.29 -8.05
N ALA A 212 22.29 29.47 -6.95
CA ALA A 212 22.52 28.76 -5.69
C ALA A 212 22.24 27.26 -5.83
N LEU A 213 21.10 26.90 -6.43
CA LEU A 213 20.81 25.48 -6.72
C LEU A 213 21.86 24.88 -7.65
N GLY A 214 22.27 25.59 -8.71
CA GLY A 214 23.33 25.09 -9.59
C GLY A 214 24.65 24.83 -8.87
N LYS A 215 24.97 25.58 -7.83
CA LYS A 215 26.21 25.46 -7.05
C LYS A 215 26.11 24.40 -5.93
N PHE A 216 25.05 24.41 -5.15
CA PHE A 216 24.96 23.66 -3.91
C PHE A 216 24.04 22.43 -3.96
N LEU A 217 23.00 22.43 -4.85
CA LEU A 217 21.99 21.38 -4.93
C LEU A 217 21.49 21.20 -6.38
N PRO A 218 22.40 20.94 -7.36
CA PRO A 218 22.04 20.91 -8.78
C PRO A 218 21.00 19.84 -9.13
N GLN A 219 20.89 18.79 -8.33
CA GLN A 219 19.90 17.74 -8.48
C GLN A 219 18.48 18.15 -8.05
N ALA A 220 18.28 19.27 -7.34
CA ALA A 220 16.96 19.79 -7.01
C ALA A 220 16.30 20.46 -8.23
N GLU A 221 16.20 19.72 -9.32
CA GLU A 221 15.60 20.16 -10.57
C GLU A 221 14.29 19.42 -10.80
N ILE A 222 13.28 20.14 -11.31
CA ILE A 222 12.01 19.58 -11.76
C ILE A 222 11.92 19.81 -13.26
N VAL A 223 11.62 18.76 -14.02
CA VAL A 223 11.43 18.80 -15.47
C VAL A 223 9.99 18.47 -15.79
N PHE A 224 9.31 19.41 -16.41
CA PHE A 224 7.99 19.19 -17.00
C PHE A 224 8.13 18.83 -18.46
N GLU A 225 7.43 17.81 -18.93
CA GLU A 225 7.32 17.41 -20.32
C GLU A 225 5.86 17.17 -20.70
N TYR A 226 5.44 17.72 -21.82
CA TYR A 226 4.20 17.31 -22.49
C TYR A 226 4.53 16.44 -23.70
N ARG A 227 3.84 15.29 -23.83
CA ARG A 227 4.01 14.33 -24.91
C ARG A 227 2.65 13.96 -25.50
N SER A 228 2.44 14.25 -26.77
CA SER A 228 1.19 13.93 -27.48
C SER A 228 1.08 12.44 -27.84
N SER A 229 2.16 11.67 -27.72
CA SER A 229 2.19 10.24 -28.02
C SER A 229 3.14 9.50 -27.08
N ASN A 230 3.02 8.16 -27.07
CA ASN A 230 3.92 7.27 -26.32
C ASN A 230 5.24 6.98 -27.05
N ALA A 231 5.44 7.52 -28.25
CA ALA A 231 6.64 7.27 -29.04
C ALA A 231 7.87 7.83 -28.32
N SER A 232 8.97 7.10 -28.39
CA SER A 232 10.29 7.59 -27.98
C SER A 232 10.73 8.70 -28.95
N GLY A 233 10.95 9.89 -28.41
CA GLY A 233 11.30 11.08 -29.17
C GLY A 233 11.32 12.31 -28.30
N PRO A 234 11.62 13.50 -28.84
CA PRO A 234 11.60 14.73 -28.09
C PRO A 234 10.17 15.00 -27.59
N ALA A 235 10.06 15.63 -26.43
CA ALA A 235 8.79 16.12 -25.89
C ALA A 235 8.25 17.25 -26.79
N ASN A 236 6.92 17.36 -26.90
CA ASN A 236 6.28 18.47 -27.64
C ASN A 236 6.49 19.81 -26.92
N GLN A 237 6.59 19.78 -25.59
CA GLN A 237 6.98 20.90 -24.74
C GLN A 237 7.83 20.37 -23.59
N ARG A 238 8.87 21.13 -23.23
CA ARG A 238 9.74 20.83 -22.09
C ARG A 238 10.12 22.12 -21.40
N GLU A 239 9.96 22.15 -20.07
CA GLU A 239 10.42 23.24 -19.21
C GLU A 239 11.22 22.66 -18.04
N GLU A 240 12.35 23.31 -17.72
CA GLU A 240 13.26 22.87 -16.66
C GLU A 240 13.32 23.92 -15.55
N PHE A 241 12.97 23.51 -14.35
CA PHE A 241 12.92 24.36 -13.17
C PHE A 241 14.08 23.99 -12.24
N ARG A 242 15.14 24.76 -12.32
CA ARG A 242 16.26 24.72 -11.38
C ARG A 242 16.17 25.93 -10.46
N VAL A 243 15.09 26.05 -9.75
CA VAL A 243 14.74 27.10 -8.80
C VAL A 243 14.07 26.50 -7.59
N GLY A 244 14.01 27.23 -6.47
CA GLY A 244 13.29 26.78 -5.29
C GLY A 244 11.83 26.43 -5.60
N PHE A 245 11.30 25.43 -4.91
CA PHE A 245 9.98 24.88 -5.22
C PHE A 245 8.86 25.94 -5.22
N PHE A 246 8.88 26.88 -4.28
CA PHE A 246 7.88 27.96 -4.23
C PHE A 246 7.93 28.88 -5.46
N SER A 247 9.08 29.01 -6.14
CA SER A 247 9.17 29.77 -7.39
C SER A 247 8.54 29.10 -8.60
N CYS A 248 8.31 27.77 -8.57
CA CYS A 248 7.78 27.03 -9.73
C CYS A 248 6.46 26.30 -9.46
N TYR A 249 6.02 26.18 -8.22
CA TYR A 249 4.87 25.39 -7.81
C TYR A 249 3.58 25.73 -8.57
N ASN A 250 3.23 27.01 -8.67
CA ASN A 250 2.03 27.43 -9.40
C ASN A 250 2.22 27.26 -10.91
N ARG A 251 3.41 27.53 -11.43
CA ARG A 251 3.72 27.39 -12.85
C ARG A 251 3.60 25.93 -13.34
N LEU A 252 3.99 24.98 -12.51
CA LEU A 252 3.83 23.56 -12.83
C LEU A 252 2.35 23.19 -13.03
N TRP A 253 1.47 23.68 -12.17
CA TRP A 253 0.03 23.46 -12.34
C TRP A 253 -0.51 24.17 -13.59
N GLU A 254 -0.14 25.40 -13.83
CA GLU A 254 -0.54 26.14 -15.04
C GLU A 254 -0.19 25.36 -16.31
N LEU A 255 1.03 24.82 -16.40
CA LEU A 255 1.48 24.04 -17.55
C LEU A 255 0.62 22.78 -17.76
N ILE A 256 0.33 22.06 -16.70
CA ILE A 256 -0.53 20.89 -16.76
C ILE A 256 -1.96 21.28 -17.17
N ASN A 257 -2.46 22.37 -16.60
CA ASN A 257 -3.83 22.83 -16.83
C ASN A 257 -4.05 23.42 -18.23
N LEU A 258 -3.00 23.83 -18.95
CA LEU A 258 -3.09 24.24 -20.35
C LEU A 258 -3.71 23.17 -21.26
N ARG A 259 -3.56 21.89 -20.92
CA ARG A 259 -4.06 20.74 -21.67
C ARG A 259 -4.81 19.78 -20.76
N ASN A 260 -5.67 20.35 -19.94
CA ASN A 260 -6.49 19.65 -18.98
C ASN A 260 -7.96 19.70 -19.44
N ASP A 261 -8.28 18.89 -20.44
CA ASP A 261 -9.61 18.85 -21.01
C ASP A 261 -10.61 18.32 -19.99
N LYS A 262 -11.87 18.75 -20.14
CA LYS A 262 -13.00 18.20 -19.37
C LYS A 262 -13.69 17.12 -20.17
N GLN A 263 -13.97 16.02 -19.51
CA GLN A 263 -14.76 14.92 -20.02
C GLN A 263 -16.21 15.16 -19.60
N HIS A 264 -17.13 15.19 -20.59
CA HIS A 264 -18.55 15.48 -20.38
C HIS A 264 -19.33 14.19 -20.35
N TYR A 265 -20.00 13.92 -19.25
CA TYR A 265 -20.87 12.77 -19.08
C TYR A 265 -22.28 13.25 -18.76
N GLN A 266 -23.27 12.64 -19.38
CA GLN A 266 -24.68 12.98 -19.16
C GLN A 266 -25.44 11.74 -18.69
N GLU A 267 -26.14 11.87 -17.58
CA GLU A 267 -27.09 10.88 -17.10
C GLU A 267 -28.43 11.53 -16.81
N GLY A 268 -29.39 11.30 -17.70
CA GLY A 268 -30.67 11.97 -17.65
C GLY A 268 -30.52 13.50 -17.76
N PHE A 269 -30.89 14.23 -16.72
CA PHE A 269 -30.76 15.69 -16.64
C PHE A 269 -29.44 16.15 -15.98
N PHE A 270 -28.61 15.23 -15.48
CA PHE A 270 -27.34 15.56 -14.83
C PHE A 270 -26.19 15.53 -15.83
N VAL A 271 -25.37 16.57 -15.79
CA VAL A 271 -24.13 16.67 -16.57
C VAL A 271 -22.96 16.71 -15.60
N TYR A 272 -21.98 15.84 -15.83
CA TYR A 272 -20.74 15.77 -15.05
C TYR A 272 -19.58 16.25 -15.91
N ASP A 273 -18.90 17.27 -15.42
CA ASP A 273 -17.69 17.82 -16.04
C ASP A 273 -16.48 17.37 -15.23
N ILE A 274 -15.83 16.30 -15.66
CA ILE A 274 -14.70 15.71 -14.96
C ILE A 274 -13.42 16.13 -15.66
N PRO A 275 -12.51 16.87 -14.99
CA PRO A 275 -11.24 17.22 -15.58
C PRO A 275 -10.38 15.97 -15.78
N THR A 276 -9.60 15.92 -16.86
CA THR A 276 -8.63 14.83 -17.07
C THR A 276 -7.68 14.72 -15.88
N PHE A 277 -7.20 15.87 -15.38
CA PHE A 277 -6.32 15.93 -14.20
C PHE A 277 -6.97 16.78 -13.11
N ASN A 278 -7.27 16.16 -11.99
CA ASN A 278 -7.77 16.85 -10.80
C ASN A 278 -6.63 17.64 -10.15
N GLU A 279 -6.83 18.94 -9.96
CA GLU A 279 -5.80 19.83 -9.39
C GLU A 279 -5.26 19.36 -8.06
N ARG A 280 -6.14 18.91 -7.13
CA ARG A 280 -5.75 18.46 -5.80
C ARG A 280 -4.85 17.23 -5.88
N VAL A 281 -5.22 16.28 -6.73
CA VAL A 281 -4.46 15.03 -6.94
C VAL A 281 -3.09 15.32 -7.55
N VAL A 282 -3.04 16.19 -8.57
CA VAL A 282 -1.78 16.57 -9.25
C VAL A 282 -0.86 17.31 -8.30
N ARG A 283 -1.39 18.30 -7.56
CA ARG A 283 -0.59 19.05 -6.59
C ARG A 283 -0.01 18.15 -5.52
N GLU A 284 -0.79 17.21 -5.02
CA GLU A 284 -0.33 16.23 -4.04
C GLU A 284 0.76 15.31 -4.61
N ALA A 285 0.62 14.85 -5.85
CA ALA A 285 1.64 14.04 -6.51
C ALA A 285 2.98 14.78 -6.64
N ILE A 286 2.95 16.06 -7.00
CA ILE A 286 4.14 16.93 -7.10
C ILE A 286 4.76 17.17 -5.71
N LEU A 287 3.94 17.48 -4.71
CA LEU A 287 4.38 17.68 -3.33
C LEU A 287 5.06 16.44 -2.76
N ASN A 288 4.46 15.26 -3.00
CA ASN A 288 5.07 13.99 -2.60
C ASN A 288 6.39 13.73 -3.31
N ALA A 289 6.49 14.03 -4.61
CA ALA A 289 7.72 13.90 -5.37
C ALA A 289 8.85 14.77 -4.79
N VAL A 290 8.55 16.00 -4.36
CA VAL A 290 9.53 16.93 -3.76
C VAL A 290 9.86 16.55 -2.32
N SER A 291 8.85 16.21 -1.50
CA SER A 291 9.03 15.90 -0.09
C SER A 291 9.77 14.58 0.15
N HIS A 292 9.58 13.60 -0.74
CA HIS A 292 10.15 12.27 -0.58
C HIS A 292 11.35 11.97 -1.50
N ARG A 293 11.69 12.89 -2.40
CA ARG A 293 12.91 12.79 -3.20
C ARG A 293 14.15 12.53 -2.35
N ASN A 294 15.04 11.69 -2.84
CA ASN A 294 16.38 11.57 -2.25
C ASN A 294 17.31 12.65 -2.82
N TYR A 295 17.52 13.74 -2.07
CA TYR A 295 18.39 14.86 -2.49
C TYR A 295 19.89 14.52 -2.49
N GLN A 296 20.29 13.36 -2.00
CA GLN A 296 21.67 12.87 -2.10
C GLN A 296 21.93 12.09 -3.39
N MET A 297 20.87 11.79 -4.16
CA MET A 297 20.96 11.13 -5.46
C MET A 297 20.88 12.16 -6.59
N GLY A 298 21.64 11.91 -7.66
CA GLY A 298 21.50 12.64 -8.91
C GLY A 298 20.15 12.40 -9.59
N GLY A 299 19.92 13.08 -10.70
CA GLY A 299 18.68 13.03 -11.48
C GLY A 299 17.67 14.10 -11.08
N SER A 300 16.69 14.34 -11.93
CA SER A 300 15.63 15.34 -11.75
C SER A 300 14.31 14.68 -11.41
N VAL A 301 13.40 15.41 -10.78
CA VAL A 301 11.98 15.00 -10.73
C VAL A 301 11.40 15.23 -12.13
N PHE A 302 10.81 14.21 -12.73
CA PHE A 302 10.14 14.31 -14.01
C PHE A 302 8.62 14.29 -13.83
N ILE A 303 7.96 15.26 -14.47
CA ILE A 303 6.50 15.35 -14.57
C ILE A 303 6.18 15.25 -16.05
N ARG A 304 5.71 14.08 -16.52
CA ARG A 304 5.36 13.85 -17.92
C ARG A 304 3.86 13.78 -18.09
N GLN A 305 3.31 14.75 -18.77
CA GLN A 305 1.89 14.81 -19.13
C GLN A 305 1.68 14.19 -20.52
N TYR A 306 0.76 13.24 -20.58
CA TYR A 306 0.17 12.70 -21.81
C TYR A 306 -1.29 13.18 -21.90
N GLN A 307 -1.98 12.85 -23.00
CA GLN A 307 -3.39 13.19 -23.14
C GLN A 307 -4.28 12.47 -22.11
N ASP A 308 -3.92 11.23 -21.78
CA ASP A 308 -4.70 10.29 -20.96
C ASP A 308 -4.15 10.06 -19.56
N ARG A 309 -2.92 10.50 -19.27
CA ARG A 309 -2.26 10.26 -17.98
C ARG A 309 -1.17 11.25 -17.65
N LEU A 310 -0.86 11.36 -16.38
CA LEU A 310 0.29 12.07 -15.83
C LEU A 310 1.23 11.06 -15.16
N VAL A 311 2.52 11.11 -15.49
CA VAL A 311 3.56 10.28 -14.87
C VAL A 311 4.50 11.19 -14.09
N VAL A 312 4.67 10.91 -12.81
CA VAL A 312 5.60 11.61 -11.92
C VAL A 312 6.68 10.64 -11.48
N GLU A 313 7.94 10.95 -11.81
CA GLU A 313 9.10 10.16 -11.41
C GLU A 313 9.98 10.99 -10.48
N SER A 314 10.34 10.42 -9.32
CA SER A 314 11.16 11.09 -8.31
C SER A 314 12.33 10.19 -7.89
N PRO A 315 13.60 10.72 -7.89
CA PRO A 315 14.77 9.94 -7.48
C PRO A 315 14.70 9.46 -6.02
N GLY A 316 15.10 8.21 -5.81
CA GLY A 316 15.03 7.48 -4.55
C GLY A 316 13.73 6.68 -4.43
N GLY A 317 13.83 5.34 -4.22
CA GLY A 317 12.67 4.48 -4.03
C GLY A 317 11.78 4.87 -2.86
N PHE A 318 10.81 4.06 -2.49
CA PHE A 318 9.97 4.34 -1.32
C PHE A 318 10.80 4.57 -0.06
N PRO A 319 10.36 5.48 0.84
CA PRO A 319 11.00 5.63 2.15
C PRO A 319 11.01 4.31 2.93
N ASN A 320 11.97 4.16 3.85
CA ASN A 320 12.10 2.95 4.64
C ASN A 320 10.81 2.56 5.37
N GLY A 321 10.41 1.30 5.23
CA GLY A 321 9.20 0.75 5.84
C GLY A 321 7.90 1.11 5.12
N ILE A 322 7.97 1.83 3.99
CA ILE A 322 6.82 2.10 3.12
C ILE A 322 6.83 1.11 1.95
N THR A 323 5.68 0.50 1.70
CA THR A 323 5.40 -0.38 0.58
C THR A 323 4.04 -0.01 -0.03
N ILE A 324 3.73 -0.53 -1.21
CA ILE A 324 2.42 -0.30 -1.85
C ILE A 324 1.27 -0.76 -0.94
N GLU A 325 1.47 -1.86 -0.19
CA GLU A 325 0.43 -2.41 0.70
C GLU A 325 0.16 -1.56 1.94
N ASN A 326 1.13 -0.74 2.37
CA ASN A 326 0.99 0.05 3.59
C ASN A 326 1.06 1.57 3.38
N ILE A 327 1.18 2.03 2.14
CA ILE A 327 1.36 3.45 1.79
C ILE A 327 0.17 4.34 2.23
N LEU A 328 -1.01 3.76 2.42
CA LEU A 328 -2.21 4.45 2.91
C LEU A 328 -2.23 4.56 4.45
N ASP A 329 -1.51 3.68 5.15
CA ASP A 329 -1.57 3.55 6.61
C ASP A 329 -0.32 4.08 7.31
N ARG A 330 0.80 4.23 6.58
CA ARG A 330 2.09 4.61 7.15
C ARG A 330 2.65 5.87 6.54
N GLN A 331 3.36 6.61 7.38
CA GLN A 331 4.08 7.83 7.00
C GLN A 331 5.54 7.70 7.39
N SER A 332 6.41 8.08 6.47
CA SER A 332 7.85 8.17 6.72
C SER A 332 8.44 9.25 5.81
N PRO A 333 8.41 10.53 6.22
CA PRO A 333 8.96 11.59 5.41
C PRO A 333 10.47 11.43 5.31
N ARG A 334 11.01 11.33 4.08
CA ARG A 334 12.45 11.29 3.85
C ARG A 334 13.12 12.61 4.18
N ASN A 335 12.47 13.72 3.83
CA ASN A 335 12.93 15.08 4.07
C ASN A 335 11.97 15.75 5.06
N ARG A 336 12.17 15.46 6.33
CA ARG A 336 11.28 15.91 7.40
C ARG A 336 11.18 17.44 7.45
N ARG A 337 12.29 18.16 7.30
CA ARG A 337 12.31 19.62 7.32
C ARG A 337 11.51 20.22 6.15
N ILE A 338 11.66 19.69 4.95
CA ILE A 338 10.84 20.09 3.79
C ILE A 338 9.36 19.88 4.08
N ALA A 339 8.99 18.68 4.56
CA ALA A 339 7.61 18.35 4.85
C ALA A 339 7.00 19.26 5.94
N GLU A 340 7.78 19.60 6.98
CA GLU A 340 7.35 20.52 8.05
C GLU A 340 7.08 21.93 7.52
N ILE A 341 7.94 22.46 6.68
CA ILE A 341 7.77 23.80 6.07
C ILE A 341 6.55 23.81 5.14
N LEU A 342 6.37 22.78 4.30
CA LEU A 342 5.20 22.66 3.43
C LEU A 342 3.90 22.51 4.23
N ALA A 343 3.95 21.85 5.38
CA ALA A 343 2.79 21.72 6.27
C ALA A 343 2.36 23.04 6.92
N LEU A 344 3.29 23.95 7.19
CA LEU A 344 2.97 25.31 7.69
C LEU A 344 2.08 26.07 6.69
N CYS A 345 2.27 25.83 5.40
CA CYS A 345 1.46 26.43 4.33
C CYS A 345 0.17 25.66 4.02
N GLY A 346 -0.07 24.54 4.70
CA GLY A 346 -1.19 23.66 4.39
C GLY A 346 -1.07 22.96 3.03
N LEU A 347 0.13 22.94 2.43
CA LEU A 347 0.38 22.23 1.17
C LEU A 347 0.53 20.72 1.40
N VAL A 348 1.07 20.31 2.54
CA VAL A 348 1.17 18.92 2.97
C VAL A 348 0.45 18.76 4.30
N GLU A 349 -0.38 17.74 4.44
CA GLU A 349 -0.98 17.40 5.71
C GLU A 349 -0.08 16.47 6.51
N ARG A 350 0.21 16.81 7.77
CA ARG A 350 1.03 15.97 8.68
C ARG A 350 0.40 14.62 8.98
N SER A 351 -0.91 14.47 8.74
CA SER A 351 -1.67 13.25 9.01
C SER A 351 -1.55 12.16 7.93
N GLY A 352 -0.73 12.38 6.84
CA GLY A 352 -0.55 11.41 5.76
C GLY A 352 -1.77 11.14 4.90
N GLN A 353 -2.66 12.08 4.83
CA GLN A 353 -3.90 11.95 4.04
C GLN A 353 -3.69 12.20 2.55
N GLY A 354 -2.48 12.59 2.12
CA GLY A 354 -2.20 12.91 0.73
C GLY A 354 -2.37 11.74 -0.22
N MET A 355 -1.83 10.58 0.14
CA MET A 355 -2.06 9.35 -0.65
C MET A 355 -3.54 8.96 -0.64
N ASN A 356 -4.20 9.04 0.52
CA ASN A 356 -5.62 8.77 0.67
C ASN A 356 -6.45 9.65 -0.28
N LEU A 357 -6.14 10.93 -0.35
CA LEU A 357 -6.79 11.88 -1.27
C LEU A 357 -6.69 11.43 -2.73
N MET A 358 -5.51 10.97 -3.19
CA MET A 358 -5.37 10.49 -4.57
C MET A 358 -6.26 9.29 -4.86
N TYR A 359 -6.31 8.30 -3.96
CA TYR A 359 -7.16 7.12 -4.10
C TYR A 359 -8.64 7.48 -4.08
N GLU A 360 -9.06 8.32 -3.13
CA GLU A 360 -10.46 8.76 -3.02
C GLU A 360 -10.93 9.50 -4.27
N TRP A 361 -10.15 10.47 -4.77
CA TRP A 361 -10.53 11.22 -5.97
C TRP A 361 -10.52 10.35 -7.22
N SER A 362 -9.61 9.38 -7.33
CA SER A 362 -9.65 8.41 -8.43
C SER A 362 -10.96 7.63 -8.44
N ILE A 363 -11.44 7.19 -7.27
CA ILE A 363 -12.72 6.47 -7.15
C ILE A 363 -13.91 7.41 -7.40
N LYS A 364 -13.90 8.62 -6.80
CA LYS A 364 -14.96 9.62 -6.98
C LYS A 364 -15.14 10.04 -8.44
N GLU A 365 -14.05 10.10 -9.19
CA GLU A 365 -14.07 10.44 -10.62
C GLU A 365 -14.11 9.19 -11.53
N ALA A 366 -14.33 8.01 -10.96
CA ALA A 366 -14.36 6.72 -11.66
C ALA A 366 -13.17 6.48 -12.58
N LYS A 367 -11.99 6.90 -12.14
CA LYS A 367 -10.69 6.72 -12.79
C LYS A 367 -9.95 5.52 -12.21
N GLN A 368 -8.92 5.06 -12.91
CA GLN A 368 -8.01 4.05 -12.38
C GLN A 368 -7.31 4.56 -11.13
N LEU A 369 -7.10 3.67 -10.16
CA LEU A 369 -6.34 3.99 -8.95
C LEU A 369 -4.89 4.38 -9.29
N PRO A 370 -4.22 5.17 -8.43
CA PRO A 370 -2.81 5.49 -8.59
C PRO A 370 -1.97 4.24 -8.79
N ASP A 371 -1.14 4.23 -9.84
CA ASP A 371 -0.31 3.08 -10.22
C ASP A 371 1.16 3.40 -9.99
N PHE A 372 1.84 2.52 -9.24
CA PHE A 372 3.27 2.60 -8.92
C PHE A 372 4.12 1.57 -9.67
N THR A 373 3.57 0.96 -10.71
CA THR A 373 4.29 -0.01 -11.55
C THR A 373 5.54 0.64 -12.18
N GLY A 374 6.68 0.00 -12.00
CA GLY A 374 7.98 0.51 -12.44
C GLY A 374 8.72 1.31 -11.37
N THR A 375 8.20 1.38 -10.13
CA THR A 375 8.98 1.85 -8.97
C THR A 375 10.02 0.82 -8.59
N ASP A 376 11.24 1.27 -8.30
CA ASP A 376 12.35 0.45 -7.83
C ASP A 376 13.12 1.12 -6.67
N GLN A 377 14.36 0.72 -6.43
CA GLN A 377 15.19 1.28 -5.36
C GLN A 377 15.73 2.67 -5.68
N ASP A 378 15.82 3.02 -6.97
CA ASP A 378 16.46 4.24 -7.46
C ASP A 378 15.45 5.35 -7.73
N PHE A 379 14.19 5.04 -8.01
CA PHE A 379 13.14 6.04 -8.18
C PHE A 379 11.73 5.50 -7.89
N VAL A 380 10.86 6.42 -7.47
CA VAL A 380 9.42 6.19 -7.41
C VAL A 380 8.80 6.69 -8.70
N LYS A 381 7.98 5.84 -9.34
CA LYS A 381 7.18 6.18 -10.50
C LYS A 381 5.70 6.09 -10.16
N LEU A 382 5.02 7.22 -10.20
CA LEU A 382 3.57 7.33 -10.00
C LEU A 382 2.92 7.64 -11.34
N THR A 383 1.95 6.82 -11.75
CA THR A 383 1.08 7.08 -12.90
C THR A 383 -0.34 7.39 -12.42
N LEU A 384 -0.83 8.56 -12.80
CA LEU A 384 -2.20 9.02 -12.56
C LEU A 384 -2.95 9.00 -13.89
N ASN A 385 -3.93 8.11 -14.01
CA ASN A 385 -4.77 8.02 -15.19
C ASN A 385 -5.84 9.11 -15.17
N GLY A 386 -6.01 9.81 -16.28
CA GLY A 386 -6.91 10.94 -16.41
C GLY A 386 -8.29 10.57 -16.92
N MET A 387 -8.41 9.44 -17.63
CA MET A 387 -9.66 9.05 -18.28
C MET A 387 -10.61 8.36 -17.31
N VAL A 388 -11.89 8.70 -17.41
CA VAL A 388 -12.96 7.98 -16.73
C VAL A 388 -13.10 6.59 -17.36
N LEU A 389 -13.04 5.54 -16.54
CA LEU A 389 -13.10 4.16 -17.01
C LEU A 389 -14.53 3.63 -17.11
N ASP A 390 -15.38 4.01 -16.17
CA ASP A 390 -16.75 3.50 -16.09
C ASP A 390 -17.72 4.60 -15.66
N GLU A 391 -18.47 5.11 -16.64
CA GLU A 391 -19.50 6.14 -16.42
C GLU A 391 -20.56 5.71 -15.39
N LYS A 392 -20.86 4.39 -15.32
CA LYS A 392 -21.82 3.87 -14.34
C LYS A 392 -21.31 3.97 -12.91
N MET A 393 -20.00 3.95 -12.72
CA MET A 393 -19.42 4.19 -11.39
C MET A 393 -19.69 5.62 -10.93
N LEU A 394 -19.69 6.61 -11.84
CA LEU A 394 -20.08 7.99 -11.52
C LEU A 394 -21.51 8.05 -10.99
N SER A 395 -22.44 7.36 -11.65
CA SER A 395 -23.83 7.26 -11.21
C SER A 395 -23.96 6.64 -9.83
N LEU A 396 -23.17 5.62 -9.54
CA LEU A 396 -23.12 4.98 -8.22
C LEU A 396 -22.63 5.96 -7.16
N ILE A 397 -21.50 6.64 -7.41
CA ILE A 397 -20.91 7.62 -6.48
C ILE A 397 -21.91 8.76 -6.21
N ASN A 398 -22.54 9.30 -7.25
CA ASN A 398 -23.56 10.33 -7.10
C ASN A 398 -24.76 9.85 -6.25
N ARG A 399 -25.17 8.59 -6.41
CA ARG A 399 -26.26 8.01 -5.62
C ARG A 399 -25.96 7.90 -4.12
N ILE A 400 -24.69 7.81 -3.73
CA ILE A 400 -24.27 7.83 -2.33
C ILE A 400 -24.64 9.18 -1.71
N GLY A 401 -24.48 10.29 -2.45
CA GLY A 401 -24.79 11.65 -2.05
C GLY A 401 -23.69 12.31 -1.22
N ASP A 402 -23.59 13.63 -1.30
CA ASP A 402 -22.49 14.42 -0.74
C ASP A 402 -22.37 14.26 0.78
N GLU A 403 -23.47 14.33 1.53
CA GLU A 403 -23.48 14.20 2.99
C GLU A 403 -22.89 12.85 3.48
N ARG A 404 -23.17 11.76 2.75
CA ARG A 404 -22.62 10.45 3.08
C ARG A 404 -21.18 10.34 2.65
N MET A 405 -20.82 10.88 1.47
CA MET A 405 -19.45 10.86 0.97
C MET A 405 -18.46 11.56 1.91
N GLU A 406 -18.85 12.67 2.56
CA GLU A 406 -18.03 13.36 3.55
C GLU A 406 -17.73 12.50 4.79
N SER A 407 -18.59 11.54 5.11
CA SER A 407 -18.40 10.63 6.24
C SER A 407 -17.56 9.40 5.89
N LEU A 408 -17.32 9.12 4.59
CA LEU A 408 -16.57 7.94 4.17
C LEU A 408 -15.06 8.12 4.33
N THR A 409 -14.41 7.06 4.78
CA THR A 409 -12.94 6.96 4.79
C THR A 409 -12.42 6.40 3.46
N THR A 410 -11.12 6.55 3.21
CA THR A 410 -10.44 5.93 2.06
C THR A 410 -10.70 4.42 1.99
N GLY A 411 -10.63 3.73 3.14
CA GLY A 411 -10.95 2.30 3.21
C GLY A 411 -12.38 1.98 2.80
N ASP A 412 -13.35 2.85 3.12
CA ASP A 412 -14.74 2.70 2.69
C ASP A 412 -14.87 2.83 1.17
N PHE A 413 -14.22 3.83 0.56
CA PHE A 413 -14.17 4.00 -0.89
C PHE A 413 -13.53 2.79 -1.59
N LEU A 414 -12.44 2.27 -1.07
CA LEU A 414 -11.77 1.08 -1.62
C LEU A 414 -12.66 -0.16 -1.54
N VAL A 415 -13.41 -0.35 -0.45
CA VAL A 415 -14.36 -1.46 -0.32
C VAL A 415 -15.50 -1.31 -1.32
N ILE A 416 -16.08 -0.12 -1.48
CA ILE A 416 -17.14 0.15 -2.46
C ILE A 416 -16.62 -0.14 -3.88
N ASN A 417 -15.42 0.33 -4.21
CA ASN A 417 -14.79 0.10 -5.52
C ASN A 417 -14.58 -1.40 -5.78
N ALA A 418 -14.01 -2.14 -4.84
CA ALA A 418 -13.80 -3.58 -4.96
C ALA A 418 -15.13 -4.34 -5.11
N MET A 419 -16.16 -3.99 -4.33
CA MET A 419 -17.48 -4.59 -4.45
C MET A 419 -18.16 -4.29 -5.80
N TYR A 420 -18.00 -3.08 -6.30
CA TYR A 420 -18.54 -2.68 -7.61
C TYR A 420 -17.92 -3.48 -8.76
N HIS A 421 -16.60 -3.69 -8.73
CA HIS A 421 -15.85 -4.46 -9.73
C HIS A 421 -15.86 -5.98 -9.46
N ALA A 422 -16.57 -6.44 -8.43
CA ALA A 422 -16.61 -7.84 -8.00
C ALA A 422 -15.22 -8.43 -7.66
N GLU A 423 -14.33 -7.59 -7.14
CA GLU A 423 -13.00 -7.96 -6.68
C GLU A 423 -13.02 -8.46 -5.22
N SER A 424 -11.96 -9.15 -4.83
CA SER A 424 -11.81 -9.61 -3.44
C SER A 424 -11.44 -8.43 -2.53
N ILE A 425 -12.17 -8.28 -1.42
CA ILE A 425 -11.87 -7.24 -0.42
C ILE A 425 -10.65 -7.66 0.40
N PRO A 426 -9.58 -6.85 0.43
CA PRO A 426 -8.41 -7.11 1.26
C PRO A 426 -8.77 -7.31 2.73
N GLN A 427 -8.01 -8.16 3.43
CA GLN A 427 -8.36 -8.55 4.80
C GLN A 427 -8.33 -7.37 5.79
N ASN A 428 -7.41 -6.44 5.63
CA ASN A 428 -7.30 -5.21 6.42
C ASN A 428 -8.49 -4.25 6.23
N LEU A 429 -9.22 -4.33 5.10
CA LEU A 429 -10.37 -3.48 4.81
C LEU A 429 -11.72 -4.10 5.22
N ARG A 430 -11.75 -5.36 5.66
CA ARG A 430 -13.00 -6.02 6.04
C ARG A 430 -13.71 -5.38 7.22
N GLN A 431 -12.99 -4.71 8.09
CA GLN A 431 -13.57 -3.95 9.20
C GLN A 431 -14.50 -2.82 8.71
N ASN A 432 -14.27 -2.26 7.52
CA ASN A 432 -15.07 -1.21 6.92
C ASN A 432 -16.47 -1.69 6.50
N LEU A 433 -16.65 -3.00 6.25
CA LEU A 433 -17.94 -3.58 5.85
C LEU A 433 -19.06 -3.31 6.85
N LYS A 434 -18.77 -3.46 8.16
CA LYS A 434 -19.77 -3.21 9.20
C LYS A 434 -20.13 -1.72 9.30
N ARG A 435 -19.16 -0.84 9.08
CA ARG A 435 -19.39 0.60 9.02
C ARG A 435 -20.26 0.97 7.83
N LEU A 436 -19.95 0.43 6.65
CA LEU A 436 -20.74 0.64 5.42
C LEU A 436 -22.17 0.07 5.54
N GLU A 437 -22.34 -1.03 6.26
CA GLU A 437 -23.65 -1.59 6.59
C GLU A 437 -24.46 -0.61 7.46
N ASN A 438 -23.85 -0.02 8.50
CA ASN A 438 -24.48 0.98 9.35
C ASN A 438 -24.85 2.27 8.58
N LEU A 439 -24.06 2.64 7.56
CA LEU A 439 -24.34 3.76 6.67
C LEU A 439 -25.41 3.43 5.61
N GLY A 440 -25.87 2.18 5.55
CA GLY A 440 -26.87 1.73 4.59
C GLY A 440 -26.38 1.72 3.15
N LEU A 441 -25.08 1.47 2.93
CA LEU A 441 -24.45 1.33 1.61
C LEU A 441 -24.17 -0.11 1.24
N VAL A 442 -24.11 -1.00 2.23
CA VAL A 442 -23.83 -2.42 2.09
C VAL A 442 -24.85 -3.23 2.88
N GLU A 443 -25.24 -4.38 2.36
CA GLU A 443 -26.12 -5.34 3.02
C GLU A 443 -25.38 -6.63 3.34
N HIS A 444 -25.61 -7.19 4.53
CA HIS A 444 -25.12 -8.50 4.93
C HIS A 444 -26.11 -9.59 4.51
N ILE A 445 -25.70 -10.49 3.62
CA ILE A 445 -26.60 -11.50 3.01
C ILE A 445 -26.31 -12.94 3.47
N GLY A 446 -25.45 -13.16 4.45
CA GLY A 446 -25.11 -14.47 4.98
C GLY A 446 -23.70 -14.51 5.54
N ARG A 447 -23.28 -15.66 6.06
CA ARG A 447 -21.98 -15.80 6.74
C ARG A 447 -20.85 -15.25 5.91
N ASN A 448 -20.28 -14.11 6.34
CA ASN A 448 -19.18 -13.38 5.68
C ASN A 448 -19.45 -12.93 4.23
N ARG A 449 -20.72 -12.76 3.83
CA ARG A 449 -21.08 -12.26 2.50
C ARG A 449 -21.78 -10.91 2.60
N TYR A 450 -21.26 -9.95 1.87
CA TYR A 450 -21.76 -8.58 1.79
C TYR A 450 -21.96 -8.17 0.34
N VAL A 451 -22.97 -7.35 0.08
CA VAL A 451 -23.26 -6.78 -1.25
C VAL A 451 -23.61 -5.31 -1.10
N LEU A 452 -23.43 -4.52 -2.15
CA LEU A 452 -23.95 -3.15 -2.18
C LEU A 452 -25.48 -3.17 -2.09
N VAL A 453 -26.07 -2.17 -1.47
CA VAL A 453 -27.54 -2.07 -1.38
C VAL A 453 -28.19 -1.95 -2.75
N ARG A 454 -29.44 -2.41 -2.87
CA ARG A 454 -30.19 -2.45 -4.14
C ARG A 454 -30.26 -1.09 -4.84
N SER A 455 -30.37 0.00 -4.10
CA SER A 455 -30.43 1.36 -4.65
C SER A 455 -29.16 1.75 -5.41
N LEU A 456 -27.99 1.27 -4.99
CA LEU A 456 -26.72 1.49 -5.68
C LEU A 456 -26.61 0.63 -6.94
N TYR A 457 -27.05 -0.65 -6.88
CA TYR A 457 -27.14 -1.47 -8.10
C TYR A 457 -28.15 -0.91 -9.12
N ALA A 458 -29.26 -0.32 -8.66
CA ALA A 458 -30.24 0.30 -9.53
C ALA A 458 -29.66 1.52 -10.26
N ALA A 459 -28.86 2.35 -9.59
CA ALA A 459 -28.19 3.50 -10.19
C ALA A 459 -27.31 3.13 -11.40
N VAL A 460 -26.75 1.93 -11.41
CA VAL A 460 -25.88 1.42 -12.50
C VAL A 460 -26.60 0.48 -13.46
N GLY A 461 -27.93 0.38 -13.38
CA GLY A 461 -28.75 -0.50 -14.23
C GLY A 461 -28.55 -1.99 -13.94
N LYS A 462 -28.01 -2.33 -12.77
CA LYS A 462 -27.69 -3.72 -12.35
C LYS A 462 -28.62 -4.23 -11.23
N SER A 463 -29.83 -3.69 -11.08
CA SER A 463 -30.77 -4.14 -10.02
C SER A 463 -31.08 -5.64 -10.06
N GLY A 464 -31.12 -6.24 -11.24
CA GLY A 464 -31.26 -7.68 -11.41
C GLY A 464 -30.06 -8.47 -10.89
N VAL A 465 -28.86 -7.90 -10.89
CA VAL A 465 -27.65 -8.51 -10.29
C VAL A 465 -27.78 -8.59 -8.78
N HIS A 466 -28.24 -7.51 -8.13
CA HIS A 466 -28.52 -7.50 -6.70
C HIS A 466 -29.54 -8.61 -6.36
N THR A 467 -30.68 -8.65 -7.05
CA THR A 467 -31.71 -9.66 -6.85
C THR A 467 -31.16 -11.09 -7.02
N ARG A 468 -30.27 -11.30 -8.00
CA ARG A 468 -29.63 -12.61 -8.23
C ARG A 468 -28.69 -13.00 -7.11
N ILE A 469 -27.93 -12.04 -6.55
CA ILE A 469 -26.92 -12.31 -5.50
C ILE A 469 -27.60 -12.52 -4.14
N VAL A 470 -28.53 -11.66 -3.78
CA VAL A 470 -29.29 -11.68 -2.51
C VAL A 470 -30.31 -12.83 -2.52
N GLY A 471 -30.83 -13.14 -3.68
CA GLY A 471 -32.00 -13.98 -3.87
C GLY A 471 -33.28 -13.14 -3.74
N LEU A 472 -34.38 -13.76 -4.09
CA LEU A 472 -35.72 -13.22 -3.85
C LEU A 472 -36.09 -13.47 -2.37
N ASP A 473 -37.18 -12.89 -1.91
CA ASP A 473 -37.73 -13.24 -0.60
C ASP A 473 -37.96 -14.76 -0.49
N ARG A 474 -38.10 -15.24 0.73
CA ARG A 474 -38.13 -16.67 1.03
C ARG A 474 -39.23 -17.41 0.25
N GLU A 475 -40.40 -16.81 0.14
CA GLU A 475 -41.54 -17.41 -0.59
C GLU A 475 -41.30 -17.41 -2.09
N THR A 476 -40.80 -16.34 -2.65
CA THR A 476 -40.44 -16.28 -4.08
C THR A 476 -39.33 -17.26 -4.44
N ASN A 477 -38.34 -17.45 -3.55
CA ASN A 477 -37.32 -18.50 -3.73
C ASN A 477 -37.92 -19.90 -3.73
N LYS A 478 -38.88 -20.19 -2.84
CA LYS A 478 -39.61 -21.47 -2.82
C LYS A 478 -40.43 -21.67 -4.11
N GLU A 479 -41.10 -20.61 -4.60
CA GLU A 479 -41.87 -20.68 -5.83
C GLU A 479 -40.98 -20.93 -7.07
N LEU A 480 -39.80 -20.30 -7.15
CA LEU A 480 -38.86 -20.56 -8.24
C LEU A 480 -38.34 -22.01 -8.23
N LEU A 481 -37.98 -22.51 -7.06
CA LEU A 481 -37.57 -23.92 -6.92
C LEU A 481 -38.70 -24.88 -7.31
N LEU A 482 -39.91 -24.58 -6.86
CA LEU A 482 -41.09 -25.41 -7.15
C LEU A 482 -41.43 -25.38 -8.64
N LYS A 483 -41.40 -24.19 -9.27
CA LYS A 483 -41.61 -24.03 -10.71
C LYS A 483 -40.62 -24.88 -11.51
N HIS A 484 -39.31 -24.76 -11.18
CA HIS A 484 -38.27 -25.54 -11.86
C HIS A 484 -38.47 -27.06 -11.68
N ILE A 485 -38.85 -27.51 -10.46
CA ILE A 485 -39.11 -28.92 -10.18
C ILE A 485 -40.34 -29.41 -10.97
N ARG A 486 -41.39 -28.58 -11.11
CA ARG A 486 -42.58 -28.92 -11.93
C ARG A 486 -42.22 -29.05 -13.41
N GLU A 487 -41.42 -28.11 -13.93
CA GLU A 487 -40.97 -28.14 -15.33
C GLU A 487 -40.09 -29.35 -15.64
N SER A 488 -39.40 -29.93 -14.64
CA SER A 488 -38.61 -31.17 -14.79
C SER A 488 -39.47 -32.44 -14.87
N GLY A 489 -40.74 -32.38 -14.53
CA GLY A 489 -41.73 -33.44 -14.66
C GLY A 489 -41.28 -34.80 -14.14
N GLU A 490 -41.46 -35.85 -14.95
CA GLU A 490 -41.15 -37.25 -14.58
C GLU A 490 -39.64 -37.52 -14.39
N TYR A 491 -38.76 -36.66 -14.93
CA TYR A 491 -37.32 -36.84 -14.81
C TYR A 491 -36.78 -36.46 -13.41
N GLY A 492 -37.50 -35.60 -12.70
CA GLY A 492 -37.13 -35.10 -11.36
C GLY A 492 -35.83 -34.31 -11.35
N THR A 493 -35.70 -33.39 -10.44
CA THR A 493 -34.57 -32.42 -10.35
C THR A 493 -33.53 -32.87 -9.32
N PRO A 494 -32.25 -33.11 -9.69
CA PRO A 494 -31.20 -33.35 -8.74
C PRO A 494 -30.86 -32.10 -7.94
N PHE A 495 -30.41 -32.25 -6.69
CA PHE A 495 -30.10 -31.11 -5.81
C PHE A 495 -29.05 -30.13 -6.39
N LYS A 496 -28.08 -30.64 -7.17
CA LYS A 496 -27.08 -29.83 -7.83
C LYS A 496 -27.68 -28.83 -8.83
N GLU A 497 -28.75 -29.21 -9.49
CA GLU A 497 -29.46 -28.36 -10.44
C GLU A 497 -30.24 -27.24 -9.71
N LEU A 498 -30.84 -27.54 -8.56
CA LEU A 498 -31.49 -26.55 -7.71
C LEU A 498 -30.51 -25.43 -7.24
N GLN A 499 -29.22 -25.76 -7.07
CA GLN A 499 -28.19 -24.74 -6.81
C GLN A 499 -27.98 -23.77 -7.97
N GLN A 500 -28.22 -24.20 -9.21
CA GLN A 500 -28.13 -23.34 -10.39
C GLN A 500 -29.35 -22.41 -10.52
N VAL A 501 -30.50 -22.82 -10.00
CA VAL A 501 -31.72 -21.99 -9.96
C VAL A 501 -31.56 -20.82 -8.98
N LEU A 502 -30.91 -21.06 -7.84
CA LEU A 502 -30.66 -20.04 -6.81
C LEU A 502 -29.17 -19.96 -6.48
N PRO A 503 -28.33 -19.43 -7.38
CA PRO A 503 -26.88 -19.42 -7.20
C PRO A 503 -26.42 -18.54 -6.03
N GLY A 504 -27.24 -17.61 -5.58
CA GLY A 504 -27.02 -16.76 -4.41
C GLY A 504 -27.22 -17.47 -3.06
N GLN A 505 -27.87 -18.62 -3.04
CA GLN A 505 -28.16 -19.34 -1.81
C GLN A 505 -27.09 -20.41 -1.51
N SER A 506 -26.67 -20.50 -0.27
CA SER A 506 -25.78 -21.59 0.16
C SER A 506 -26.50 -22.94 0.10
N ARG A 507 -25.71 -24.02 0.02
CA ARG A 507 -26.27 -25.40 0.05
C ARG A 507 -27.17 -25.62 1.27
N ASN A 508 -26.82 -25.11 2.44
CA ASN A 508 -27.60 -25.25 3.66
C ASN A 508 -28.93 -24.48 3.59
N GLN A 509 -28.89 -23.25 3.03
CA GLN A 509 -30.12 -22.45 2.83
C GLN A 509 -31.07 -23.12 1.86
N LEU A 510 -30.55 -23.65 0.74
CA LEU A 510 -31.35 -24.45 -0.20
C LEU A 510 -31.96 -25.70 0.47
N GLN A 511 -31.19 -26.42 1.30
CA GLN A 511 -31.71 -27.57 2.05
C GLN A 511 -32.83 -27.16 3.00
N VAL A 512 -32.75 -25.98 3.62
CA VAL A 512 -33.83 -25.47 4.47
C VAL A 512 -35.07 -25.17 3.64
N LEU A 513 -34.96 -24.45 2.51
CA LEU A 513 -36.08 -24.18 1.62
C LEU A 513 -36.73 -25.47 1.09
N MET A 514 -35.95 -26.46 0.69
CA MET A 514 -36.45 -27.75 0.23
C MET A 514 -37.12 -28.54 1.35
N ARG A 515 -36.64 -28.43 2.59
CA ARG A 515 -37.29 -29.05 3.76
C ARG A 515 -38.65 -28.42 4.04
N GLU A 516 -38.78 -27.09 3.92
CA GLU A 516 -40.05 -26.38 4.06
C GLU A 516 -41.03 -26.74 2.98
N LEU A 517 -40.62 -26.69 1.70
CA LEU A 517 -41.45 -27.13 0.58
C LEU A 517 -41.97 -28.60 0.77
N ARG A 518 -41.15 -29.45 1.39
CA ARG A 518 -41.54 -30.81 1.73
C ARG A 518 -42.51 -30.85 2.92
N GLN A 519 -42.29 -30.03 3.96
CA GLN A 519 -43.22 -29.89 5.09
C GLN A 519 -44.59 -29.35 4.66
N GLU A 520 -44.57 -28.43 3.69
CA GLU A 520 -45.76 -27.87 3.04
C GLU A 520 -46.44 -28.85 2.06
N ASN A 521 -45.90 -30.05 1.95
CA ASN A 521 -46.42 -31.11 1.03
C ASN A 521 -46.39 -30.70 -0.45
N ARG A 522 -45.54 -29.76 -0.85
CA ARG A 522 -45.43 -29.22 -2.22
C ARG A 522 -44.41 -29.98 -3.06
N VAL A 523 -43.43 -30.65 -2.43
CA VAL A 523 -42.42 -31.48 -3.10
C VAL A 523 -42.12 -32.74 -2.31
N TYR A 524 -41.66 -33.78 -3.01
CA TYR A 524 -41.14 -34.98 -2.39
C TYR A 524 -39.84 -35.44 -3.04
N CYS A 525 -39.07 -36.26 -2.35
CA CYS A 525 -37.77 -36.74 -2.81
C CYS A 525 -37.83 -38.28 -3.05
N LYS A 526 -37.39 -38.73 -4.22
CA LYS A 526 -37.17 -40.14 -4.54
C LYS A 526 -35.68 -40.43 -4.65
N GLY A 527 -35.25 -41.59 -4.11
CA GLY A 527 -33.85 -42.02 -4.14
C GLY A 527 -33.07 -41.67 -2.88
N LYS A 528 -31.83 -42.17 -2.78
CA LYS A 528 -30.92 -41.95 -1.65
C LYS A 528 -29.58 -41.41 -2.16
N ASN A 529 -28.90 -40.64 -1.35
CA ASN A 529 -27.55 -40.11 -1.62
C ASN A 529 -27.44 -39.34 -2.95
N ARG A 530 -26.41 -39.61 -3.77
CA ARG A 530 -26.13 -38.89 -5.04
C ARG A 530 -27.20 -39.08 -6.11
N GLY A 531 -28.06 -40.10 -6.01
CA GLY A 531 -29.15 -40.38 -6.93
C GLY A 531 -30.50 -39.79 -6.51
N ALA A 532 -30.57 -39.03 -5.42
CA ALA A 532 -31.79 -38.42 -4.93
C ALA A 532 -32.29 -37.33 -5.86
N LYS A 533 -33.55 -37.37 -6.27
CA LYS A 533 -34.22 -36.38 -7.11
C LYS A 533 -35.50 -35.87 -6.46
N TRP A 534 -35.80 -34.61 -6.68
CA TRP A 534 -36.96 -33.90 -6.18
C TRP A 534 -38.05 -33.83 -7.25
N PHE A 535 -39.30 -34.00 -6.81
CA PHE A 535 -40.49 -33.97 -7.63
C PHE A 535 -41.54 -33.09 -6.98
N ALA A 536 -42.38 -32.43 -7.77
CA ALA A 536 -43.48 -31.63 -7.25
C ALA A 536 -44.67 -32.57 -6.91
N ASN A 537 -45.37 -32.21 -5.83
CA ASN A 537 -46.69 -32.79 -5.58
C ASN A 537 -47.72 -31.95 -6.34
N ASP A 538 -48.30 -32.50 -7.39
CA ASP A 538 -49.41 -31.87 -8.08
C ASP A 538 -50.67 -31.99 -7.21
N PHE A 539 -50.98 -30.96 -6.45
CA PHE A 539 -52.32 -30.76 -5.91
C PHE A 539 -53.21 -30.19 -7.00
N GLY A 540 -54.00 -31.06 -7.66
CA GLY A 540 -55.04 -30.58 -8.52
C GLY A 540 -55.30 -31.36 -9.83
N SER A 541 -55.57 -32.64 -9.74
CA SER A 541 -56.49 -33.28 -10.63
C SER A 541 -57.55 -33.99 -9.79
N SER A 542 -58.47 -33.20 -9.24
CA SER A 542 -59.77 -33.73 -8.83
C SER A 542 -60.49 -34.09 -10.09
N THR A 543 -60.53 -35.35 -10.36
CA THR A 543 -61.49 -36.01 -11.23
C THR A 543 -62.90 -35.46 -11.01
N HIS A 544 -63.43 -34.83 -12.02
CA HIS A 544 -64.88 -34.81 -12.22
C HIS A 544 -65.23 -35.98 -13.16
N ASN A 545 -65.84 -36.98 -12.57
CA ASN A 545 -66.86 -37.78 -13.20
C ASN A 545 -68.19 -37.31 -12.68
#